data_94937634c161f1470dc987f34ebb2216
#
_entry.id   94937634c161f1470dc987f34ebb2216
#
_cell.length_a   1.000
_cell.length_b   1.000
_cell.length_c   1.000
_cell.angle_alpha   90.00
_cell.angle_beta   90.00
_cell.angle_gamma   90.00
#
_symmetry.space_group_name_H-M   'P 1'
#
loop_
_entity.id
_entity.type
_entity.pdbx_description
1 polymer ?
#
loop_
_entity_poly.entity_id
_entity_poly.type
_entity_poly.pdbx_seq_one_letter_code
_entity_poly.pdbx_strand_id
1 'polypeptide(L)'
;MTITKEQILEEAKIYRSLTNDIADSWHKVLQWKHISQAELSRRTGITERTVTTTISGQRIGTLDNVVLLCLAANLPSEISEHLIRLSGHALFLSNEDHIIYNYLLRNKYSESLSDIRQFLIEIGSELYIKFPADT
;
A
#
# COMPACT_ATOMS: atom_id res chain seq x y z
N MET A 1 5.47 -7.72 -17.76
CA MET A 1 5.30 -9.02 -17.09
C MET A 1 3.86 -9.50 -17.23
N THR A 2 3.68 -10.74 -17.61
CA THR A 2 2.35 -11.29 -17.82
C THR A 2 1.85 -11.95 -16.55
N ILE A 3 0.68 -11.55 -16.08
CA ILE A 3 0.05 -12.21 -14.94
C ILE A 3 -0.51 -13.58 -15.39
N THR A 4 -0.37 -14.59 -14.55
CA THR A 4 -0.86 -15.94 -14.83
C THR A 4 -2.22 -16.17 -14.19
N LYS A 5 -2.94 -17.21 -14.67
CA LYS A 5 -4.20 -17.64 -14.06
C LYS A 5 -4.00 -17.97 -12.57
N GLU A 6 -2.91 -18.66 -12.25
CA GLU A 6 -2.58 -19.05 -10.88
C GLU A 6 -2.42 -17.82 -9.98
N GLN A 7 -1.74 -16.78 -10.48
CA GLN A 7 -1.57 -15.53 -9.73
C GLN A 7 -2.92 -14.84 -9.49
N ILE A 8 -3.77 -14.79 -10.49
CA ILE A 8 -5.11 -14.20 -10.35
C ILE A 8 -5.92 -14.92 -9.28
N LEU A 9 -5.92 -16.25 -9.32
CA LEU A 9 -6.66 -17.07 -8.37
C LEU A 9 -6.09 -16.96 -6.96
N GLU A 10 -4.76 -16.86 -6.84
CA GLU A 10 -4.10 -16.67 -5.55
C GLU A 10 -4.46 -15.33 -4.93
N GLU A 11 -4.43 -14.24 -5.70
CA GLU A 11 -4.84 -12.92 -5.21
C GLU A 11 -6.28 -12.93 -4.72
N ALA A 12 -7.18 -13.56 -5.46
CA ALA A 12 -8.58 -13.69 -5.07
C ALA A 12 -8.73 -14.48 -3.77
N LYS A 13 -7.94 -15.54 -3.60
CA LYS A 13 -7.94 -16.35 -2.38
C LYS A 13 -7.48 -15.53 -1.18
N ILE A 14 -6.40 -14.77 -1.32
CA ILE A 14 -5.92 -13.90 -0.25
C ILE A 14 -6.98 -12.86 0.10
N TYR A 15 -7.55 -12.19 -0.90
CA TYR A 15 -8.57 -11.17 -0.67
C TYR A 15 -9.75 -11.76 0.14
N ARG A 16 -10.24 -12.93 -0.22
CA ARG A 16 -11.34 -13.59 0.49
C ARG A 16 -10.99 -14.03 1.91
N SER A 17 -9.69 -14.20 2.20
CA SER A 17 -9.24 -14.59 3.54
C SER A 17 -9.16 -13.41 4.50
N LEU A 18 -9.19 -12.17 3.99
CA LEU A 18 -9.07 -10.98 4.83
C LEU A 18 -10.29 -10.81 5.71
N THR A 19 -10.07 -10.29 6.92
CA THR A 19 -11.11 -10.07 7.92
C THR A 19 -11.33 -8.57 8.11
N ASN A 20 -12.23 -8.22 9.02
CA ASN A 20 -12.44 -6.82 9.42
C ASN A 20 -11.47 -6.37 10.51
N ASP A 21 -10.54 -7.22 10.89
CA ASP A 21 -9.48 -6.88 11.83
C ASP A 21 -8.24 -6.44 11.07
N ILE A 22 -7.76 -5.23 11.36
CA ILE A 22 -6.64 -4.62 10.63
C ILE A 22 -5.34 -5.40 10.85
N ALA A 23 -5.06 -5.80 12.09
CA ALA A 23 -3.84 -6.54 12.41
C ALA A 23 -3.81 -7.91 11.71
N ASP A 24 -4.92 -8.63 11.77
CA ASP A 24 -5.04 -9.94 11.14
C ASP A 24 -4.89 -9.82 9.61
N SER A 25 -5.55 -8.85 9.00
CA SER A 25 -5.47 -8.64 7.55
C SER A 25 -4.06 -8.27 7.10
N TRP A 26 -3.39 -7.34 7.80
CA TRP A 26 -2.00 -7.01 7.48
C TRP A 26 -1.08 -8.21 7.64
N HIS A 27 -1.26 -8.98 8.72
CA HIS A 27 -0.44 -10.17 8.95
C HIS A 27 -0.55 -11.15 7.78
N LYS A 28 -1.76 -11.41 7.31
CA LYS A 28 -1.99 -12.32 6.18
C LYS A 28 -1.34 -11.84 4.90
N VAL A 29 -1.46 -10.55 4.57
CA VAL A 29 -0.87 -10.03 3.33
C VAL A 29 0.64 -9.99 3.38
N LEU A 30 1.24 -9.65 4.51
CA LEU A 30 2.70 -9.63 4.66
C LEU A 30 3.28 -11.04 4.62
N GLN A 31 2.58 -12.01 5.21
CA GLN A 31 2.98 -13.41 5.13
C GLN A 31 2.93 -13.89 3.68
N TRP A 32 1.86 -13.57 2.96
CA TRP A 32 1.72 -13.90 1.55
C TRP A 32 2.84 -13.31 0.69
N LYS A 33 3.19 -12.06 0.93
CA LYS A 33 4.23 -11.34 0.18
C LYS A 33 5.64 -11.63 0.67
N HIS A 34 5.80 -12.32 1.79
CA HIS A 34 7.10 -12.57 2.42
C HIS A 34 7.85 -11.27 2.73
N ILE A 35 7.14 -10.26 3.23
CA ILE A 35 7.71 -8.96 3.58
C ILE A 35 7.58 -8.77 5.09
N SER A 36 8.70 -8.41 5.73
CA SER A 36 8.70 -8.08 7.16
C SER A 36 8.33 -6.62 7.38
N GLN A 37 7.98 -6.28 8.62
CA GLN A 37 7.75 -4.89 9.02
C GLN A 37 9.03 -4.07 8.91
N ALA A 38 10.18 -4.67 9.23
CA ALA A 38 11.48 -4.00 9.06
C ALA A 38 11.73 -3.66 7.58
N GLU A 39 11.37 -4.55 6.67
CA GLU A 39 11.51 -4.29 5.24
C GLU A 39 10.56 -3.18 4.77
N LEU A 40 9.32 -3.14 5.28
CA LEU A 40 8.39 -2.03 4.98
C LEU A 40 8.95 -0.70 5.46
N SER A 41 9.53 -0.68 6.67
CA SER A 41 10.19 0.51 7.20
C SER A 41 11.31 0.97 6.27
N ARG A 42 12.15 0.05 5.83
CA ARG A 42 13.25 0.34 4.92
C ARG A 42 12.75 0.91 3.59
N ARG A 43 11.72 0.30 3.01
CA ARG A 43 11.19 0.72 1.70
C ARG A 43 10.50 2.07 1.73
N THR A 44 9.82 2.40 2.83
CA THR A 44 9.00 3.61 2.93
C THR A 44 9.71 4.78 3.57
N GLY A 45 10.74 4.53 4.38
CA GLY A 45 11.34 5.55 5.23
C GLY A 45 10.55 5.84 6.49
N ILE A 46 9.40 5.18 6.70
CA ILE A 46 8.61 5.26 7.92
C ILE A 46 9.33 4.45 9.00
N THR A 47 9.41 4.98 10.23
CA THR A 47 10.09 4.26 11.31
C THR A 47 9.40 2.92 11.58
N GLU A 48 10.18 1.92 11.99
CA GLU A 48 9.64 0.60 12.28
C GLU A 48 8.57 0.65 13.37
N ARG A 49 8.73 1.51 14.36
CA ARG A 49 7.72 1.71 15.39
C ARG A 49 6.40 2.17 14.82
N THR A 50 6.43 3.15 13.91
CA THR A 50 5.22 3.65 13.26
C THR A 50 4.59 2.59 12.37
N VAL A 51 5.39 1.82 11.64
CA VAL A 51 4.90 0.69 10.85
C VAL A 51 4.17 -0.30 11.77
N THR A 52 4.80 -0.70 12.87
CA THR A 52 4.24 -1.66 13.81
C THR A 52 2.92 -1.17 14.42
N THR A 53 2.88 0.08 14.90
CA THR A 53 1.66 0.62 15.52
C THR A 53 0.52 0.81 14.51
N THR A 54 0.85 1.13 13.26
CA THR A 54 -0.14 1.28 12.20
C THR A 54 -0.73 -0.08 11.81
N ILE A 55 0.12 -1.07 11.60
CA ILE A 55 -0.31 -2.42 11.21
C ILE A 55 -1.12 -3.10 12.31
N SER A 56 -0.71 -2.93 13.58
CA SER A 56 -1.40 -3.54 14.71
C SER A 56 -2.71 -2.86 15.08
N GLY A 57 -2.98 -1.69 14.53
CA GLY A 57 -4.18 -0.92 14.86
C GLY A 57 -4.08 -0.13 16.17
N GLN A 58 -2.91 -0.11 16.80
CA GLN A 58 -2.69 0.71 18.02
C GLN A 58 -2.84 2.19 17.72
N ARG A 59 -2.50 2.61 16.51
CA ARG A 59 -2.69 3.97 16.00
C ARG A 59 -3.35 3.92 14.64
N ILE A 60 -4.23 4.90 14.41
CA ILE A 60 -4.78 5.11 13.08
C ILE A 60 -3.69 5.80 12.27
N GLY A 61 -3.18 5.14 11.23
CA GLY A 61 -2.20 5.73 10.33
C GLY A 61 -2.83 6.83 9.49
N THR A 62 -2.03 7.79 9.04
CA THR A 62 -2.48 8.77 8.08
C THR A 62 -2.78 8.07 6.75
N LEU A 63 -3.66 8.66 5.92
CA LEU A 63 -3.93 8.11 4.60
C LEU A 63 -2.64 7.97 3.80
N ASP A 64 -1.77 8.98 3.83
CA ASP A 64 -0.49 8.94 3.11
C ASP A 64 0.35 7.74 3.52
N ASN A 65 0.48 7.49 4.81
CA ASN A 65 1.27 6.37 5.32
C ASN A 65 0.66 5.02 4.95
N VAL A 66 -0.66 4.89 5.02
CA VAL A 66 -1.32 3.63 4.66
C VAL A 66 -1.15 3.34 3.18
N VAL A 67 -1.29 4.36 2.32
CA VAL A 67 -1.06 4.22 0.89
C VAL A 67 0.38 3.80 0.60
N LEU A 68 1.36 4.46 1.26
CA LEU A 68 2.77 4.10 1.12
C LEU A 68 3.04 2.65 1.51
N LEU A 69 2.48 2.20 2.62
CA LEU A 69 2.65 0.82 3.07
C LEU A 69 2.07 -0.17 2.07
N CYS A 70 0.89 0.11 1.54
CA CYS A 70 0.26 -0.76 0.55
C CYS A 70 1.08 -0.84 -0.74
N LEU A 71 1.58 0.30 -1.23
CA LEU A 71 2.43 0.34 -2.42
C LEU A 71 3.77 -0.34 -2.19
N ALA A 72 4.38 -0.12 -1.01
CA ALA A 72 5.65 -0.75 -0.66
C ALA A 72 5.53 -2.27 -0.55
N ALA A 73 4.38 -2.78 -0.13
CA ALA A 73 4.11 -4.21 -0.07
C ALA A 73 3.65 -4.78 -1.41
N ASN A 74 3.55 -3.96 -2.45
CA ASN A 74 3.14 -4.35 -3.79
C ASN A 74 1.78 -5.07 -3.80
N LEU A 75 0.80 -4.51 -3.11
CA LEU A 75 -0.52 -5.12 -2.95
C LEU A 75 -1.46 -4.75 -4.10
N PRO A 76 -2.22 -5.72 -4.64
CA PRO A 76 -3.28 -5.40 -5.61
C PRO A 76 -4.29 -4.42 -5.04
N SER A 77 -4.96 -3.66 -5.91
CA SER A 77 -5.82 -2.54 -5.51
C SER A 77 -6.96 -2.95 -4.58
N GLU A 78 -7.58 -4.11 -4.79
CA GLU A 78 -8.67 -4.58 -3.95
C GLU A 78 -8.21 -4.82 -2.52
N ILE A 79 -7.04 -5.39 -2.34
CA ILE A 79 -6.45 -5.64 -1.03
C ILE A 79 -6.08 -4.31 -0.37
N SER A 80 -5.45 -3.40 -1.12
CA SER A 80 -5.11 -2.07 -0.60
C SER A 80 -6.35 -1.30 -0.17
N GLU A 81 -7.42 -1.32 -0.96
CA GLU A 81 -8.67 -0.66 -0.61
C GLU A 81 -9.27 -1.21 0.69
N HIS A 82 -9.19 -2.53 0.88
CA HIS A 82 -9.65 -3.16 2.11
C HIS A 82 -8.88 -2.64 3.32
N LEU A 83 -7.55 -2.58 3.23
CA LEU A 83 -6.70 -2.10 4.33
C LEU A 83 -6.91 -0.61 4.59
N ILE A 84 -7.06 0.19 3.54
CA ILE A 84 -7.36 1.63 3.66
C ILE A 84 -8.68 1.83 4.41
N ARG A 85 -9.71 1.07 4.05
CA ARG A 85 -11.02 1.14 4.70
C ARG A 85 -10.94 0.74 6.17
N LEU A 86 -10.21 -0.34 6.48
CA LEU A 86 -10.03 -0.78 7.87
C LEU A 86 -9.28 0.27 8.71
N SER A 87 -8.47 1.11 8.07
CA SER A 87 -7.77 2.21 8.72
C SER A 87 -8.67 3.44 8.92
N GLY A 88 -9.96 3.35 8.55
CA GLY A 88 -10.89 4.46 8.70
C GLY A 88 -10.80 5.51 7.61
N HIS A 89 -10.13 5.22 6.50
CA HIS A 89 -9.95 6.15 5.40
C HIS A 89 -10.76 5.73 4.17
N ALA A 90 -10.99 6.71 3.28
CA ALA A 90 -11.59 6.50 1.98
C ALA A 90 -10.90 7.43 0.98
N LEU A 91 -10.91 7.04 -0.29
CA LEU A 91 -10.39 7.88 -1.36
C LEU A 91 -11.57 8.58 -2.04
N PHE A 92 -11.57 9.91 -2.00
CA PHE A 92 -12.65 10.72 -2.54
C PHE A 92 -12.25 11.27 -3.92
N LEU A 93 -13.07 11.01 -4.93
CA LEU A 93 -12.79 11.48 -6.29
C LEU A 93 -12.91 13.01 -6.45
N SER A 94 -13.41 13.71 -5.41
CA SER A 94 -13.41 15.17 -5.38
C SER A 94 -12.08 15.76 -4.93
N ASN A 95 -11.14 14.94 -4.46
CA ASN A 95 -9.83 15.36 -3.98
C ASN A 95 -8.77 14.91 -4.98
N GLU A 96 -7.99 15.86 -5.50
CA GLU A 96 -6.98 15.60 -6.54
C GLU A 96 -5.94 14.58 -6.08
N ASP A 97 -5.42 14.70 -4.86
CA ASP A 97 -4.42 13.77 -4.33
C ASP A 97 -5.00 12.36 -4.20
N HIS A 98 -6.27 12.24 -3.80
CA HIS A 98 -6.93 10.94 -3.70
C HIS A 98 -7.12 10.30 -5.07
N ILE A 99 -7.40 11.08 -6.11
CA ILE A 99 -7.50 10.57 -7.48
C ILE A 99 -6.15 9.98 -7.90
N ILE A 100 -5.06 10.69 -7.60
CA ILE A 100 -3.72 10.22 -7.93
C ILE A 100 -3.38 8.96 -7.13
N TYR A 101 -3.66 8.91 -5.85
CA TYR A 101 -3.46 7.70 -5.04
C TYR A 101 -4.21 6.50 -5.61
N ASN A 102 -5.46 6.71 -6.01
CA ASN A 102 -6.27 5.65 -6.62
C ASN A 102 -5.61 5.12 -7.89
N TYR A 103 -5.08 6.01 -8.72
CA TYR A 103 -4.36 5.63 -9.93
C TYR A 103 -3.11 4.79 -9.60
N LEU A 104 -2.32 5.23 -8.62
CA LEU A 104 -1.10 4.52 -8.21
C LEU A 104 -1.44 3.12 -7.71
N LEU A 105 -2.45 3.00 -6.86
CA LEU A 105 -2.84 1.72 -6.28
C LEU A 105 -3.33 0.73 -7.33
N ARG A 106 -3.94 1.20 -8.40
CA ARG A 106 -4.45 0.35 -9.48
C ARG A 106 -3.41 0.02 -10.54
N ASN A 107 -2.52 0.95 -10.85
CA ASN A 107 -1.66 0.84 -12.04
C ASN A 107 -0.17 0.77 -11.74
N LYS A 108 0.27 1.14 -10.53
CA LYS A 108 1.69 1.26 -10.20
C LYS A 108 2.11 0.41 -9.01
N TYR A 109 1.21 -0.41 -8.45
CA TYR A 109 1.50 -1.14 -7.22
C TYR A 109 2.64 -2.16 -7.36
N SER A 110 2.96 -2.62 -8.56
CA SER A 110 4.06 -3.56 -8.78
C SER A 110 5.43 -2.89 -8.93
N GLU A 111 5.47 -1.54 -8.96
CA GLU A 111 6.71 -0.79 -9.12
C GLU A 111 7.32 -0.43 -7.77
N SER A 112 8.62 -0.11 -7.76
CA SER A 112 9.28 0.40 -6.56
C SER A 112 8.77 1.79 -6.22
N LEU A 113 8.91 2.20 -4.96
CA LEU A 113 8.49 3.54 -4.55
C LEU A 113 9.32 4.63 -5.23
N SER A 114 10.61 4.37 -5.52
CA SER A 114 11.43 5.34 -6.25
C SER A 114 10.95 5.50 -7.70
N ASP A 115 10.50 4.44 -8.34
CA ASP A 115 9.92 4.53 -9.69
C ASP A 115 8.58 5.29 -9.67
N ILE A 116 7.75 5.04 -8.65
CA ILE A 116 6.51 5.78 -8.46
C ILE A 116 6.80 7.26 -8.22
N ARG A 117 7.82 7.57 -7.41
CA ARG A 117 8.24 8.95 -7.18
C ARG A 117 8.61 9.64 -8.50
N GLN A 118 9.39 8.98 -9.34
CA GLN A 118 9.76 9.53 -10.64
C GLN A 118 8.54 9.76 -11.53
N PHE A 119 7.60 8.83 -11.55
CA PHE A 119 6.34 8.99 -12.27
C PHE A 119 5.57 10.24 -11.79
N LEU A 120 5.49 10.44 -10.47
CA LEU A 120 4.80 11.60 -9.91
C LEU A 120 5.47 12.91 -10.32
N ILE A 121 6.81 12.95 -10.35
CA ILE A 121 7.55 14.11 -10.83
C ILE A 121 7.19 14.38 -12.31
N GLU A 122 7.18 13.34 -13.12
CA GLU A 122 6.90 13.47 -14.56
C GLU A 122 5.49 13.98 -14.85
N ILE A 123 4.50 13.60 -14.06
CA ILE A 123 3.13 14.09 -14.23
C ILE A 123 2.88 15.42 -13.54
N GLY A 124 3.87 15.97 -12.83
CA GLY A 124 3.75 17.28 -12.18
C GLY A 124 2.98 17.26 -10.86
N SER A 125 2.92 16.12 -10.18
CA SER A 125 2.28 16.01 -8.88
C SER A 125 3.27 16.24 -7.76
N GLU A 126 2.93 17.11 -6.80
CA GLU A 126 3.76 17.37 -5.62
C GLU A 126 3.79 16.21 -4.64
N LEU A 127 2.95 15.19 -4.81
CA LEU A 127 2.94 14.01 -3.96
C LEU A 127 4.28 13.28 -3.95
N TYR A 128 5.15 13.51 -4.94
CA TYR A 128 6.46 12.87 -4.98
C TYR A 128 7.26 13.11 -3.68
N ILE A 129 7.02 14.23 -3.00
CA ILE A 129 7.72 14.59 -1.75
C ILE A 129 7.50 13.53 -0.66
N LYS A 130 6.36 12.86 -0.67
CA LYS A 130 6.00 11.84 0.31
C LYS A 130 6.61 10.47 0.01
N PHE A 131 7.25 10.31 -1.15
CA PHE A 131 7.82 9.04 -1.60
C PHE A 131 9.34 9.08 -1.50
N PRO A 132 9.98 7.99 -1.01
CA PRO A 132 11.43 7.96 -0.90
C PRO A 132 12.10 7.94 -2.27
N ALA A 133 13.28 8.58 -2.37
CA ALA A 133 14.07 8.61 -3.60
C ALA A 133 14.81 7.29 -3.84
N ASP A 134 15.09 6.55 -2.75
CA ASP A 134 15.83 5.28 -2.79
C ASP A 134 14.99 4.19 -2.14
N THR A 135 14.88 3.07 -2.83
CA THR A 135 14.19 1.88 -2.31
C THR A 135 14.95 0.61 -2.65
#